data_268f28378e8967bd35d8cc25aa223148
#
_entry.id   268f28378e8967bd35d8cc25aa223148
#
_cell.length_a   1.000
_cell.length_b   1.000
_cell.length_c   1.000
_cell.angle_alpha   90.00
_cell.angle_beta   90.00
_cell.angle_gamma   90.00
#
_symmetry.space_group_name_H-M   'P 1'
#
loop_
_entity.id
_entity.type
_entity.pdbx_description
1 polymer ?
#
loop_
_entity_poly.entity_id
_entity_poly.type
_entity_poly.pdbx_seq_one_letter_code
_entity_poly.pdbx_strand_id
1 'polypeptide(L)'
;MKKNYTIKDLLVLLLGKVWYIVATSIVCAILALFVSKFVMSKQYQSHVSMYVKSADNQSTGQDKTNVDLQDINASKSLVQTYIVILTDDPVMNEVSDKLLEMYTPEQLAPYFTVASGRVSNDGLRNAYSMTAVNQTEVLQITATTTNAKLSSDLCNIMADVAPSFLIRVIGAGSVEKIGDAEVYNTPVSPNTTKNVALGFVGGLMVAVLVILVIDFFDNTVKNSDELGDIYQKPIVGEIMNIGGKTSKKDEGSSADRKKQLLFNNKDIPFNIVENYKTMRTNLMFTLSTTRNKIVVVSSPNPSEGKSVTVANLAASMAETENKVLLIDADMRKPVQHRNFKLKNNVGLSTILSGESTFDKCVHETKNGNFAVLTSGVLPPNPSELLASEKMRELLEYVQHKYDYVIIDGTPLLPVTDVMSLADEVAGVLLIARYGRTTYQEIEESMKKLEIGDCNLLGFVLNDISAKNGSHYGYKYSYKYKYDYSYKYGGKDTSAES
;
A
#
# COMPACT_ATOMS: atom_id res chain seq x y z
N MET A 1 -3.16 15.73 -9.60
CA MET A 1 -1.69 15.98 -9.66
C MET A 1 -0.94 14.66 -9.80
N LYS A 2 0.11 14.57 -10.65
CA LYS A 2 0.92 13.34 -10.77
C LYS A 2 1.94 13.34 -9.63
N LYS A 3 1.83 12.41 -8.70
CA LYS A 3 2.87 12.12 -7.70
C LYS A 3 4.14 11.68 -8.46
N ASN A 4 5.23 12.39 -8.32
CA ASN A 4 6.52 11.97 -8.85
C ASN A 4 7.12 10.92 -7.92
N TYR A 5 6.86 9.63 -8.21
CA TYR A 5 7.46 8.53 -7.47
C TYR A 5 8.93 8.37 -7.84
N THR A 6 9.81 8.45 -6.86
CA THR A 6 11.17 7.97 -7.03
C THR A 6 11.22 6.45 -6.74
N ILE A 7 12.20 5.75 -7.34
CA ILE A 7 12.40 4.31 -7.09
C ILE A 7 12.59 4.05 -5.57
N LYS A 8 13.20 4.99 -4.88
CA LYS A 8 13.42 4.94 -3.43
C LYS A 8 12.08 4.96 -2.66
N ASP A 9 11.13 5.79 -3.06
CA ASP A 9 9.82 5.89 -2.40
C ASP A 9 9.03 4.58 -2.55
N LEU A 10 9.07 3.98 -3.74
CA LEU A 10 8.48 2.66 -3.98
C LEU A 10 9.11 1.56 -3.11
N LEU A 11 10.43 1.55 -2.99
CA LEU A 11 11.13 0.59 -2.12
C LEU A 11 10.75 0.77 -0.65
N VAL A 12 10.72 2.00 -0.15
CA VAL A 12 10.34 2.31 1.24
C VAL A 12 8.89 1.91 1.50
N LEU A 13 7.97 2.16 0.56
CA LEU A 13 6.57 1.77 0.65
C LEU A 13 6.43 0.24 0.75
N LEU A 14 7.11 -0.51 -0.13
CA LEU A 14 7.03 -1.97 -0.15
C LEU A 14 7.67 -2.59 1.10
N LEU A 15 8.84 -2.08 1.53
CA LEU A 15 9.51 -2.53 2.76
C LEU A 15 8.67 -2.25 4.01
N GLY A 16 7.97 -1.11 4.05
CA GLY A 16 7.05 -0.79 5.15
C GLY A 16 5.85 -1.73 5.26
N LYS A 17 5.48 -2.39 4.15
CA LYS A 17 4.33 -3.30 4.05
C LYS A 17 4.72 -4.77 3.78
N VAL A 18 6.00 -5.13 3.93
CA VAL A 18 6.51 -6.48 3.63
C VAL A 18 5.75 -7.59 4.35
N TRP A 19 5.29 -7.34 5.57
CA TRP A 19 4.51 -8.32 6.33
C TRP A 19 3.18 -8.66 5.66
N TYR A 20 2.50 -7.66 5.08
CA TYR A 20 1.26 -7.88 4.32
C TYR A 20 1.52 -8.65 3.03
N ILE A 21 2.63 -8.36 2.34
CA ILE A 21 3.03 -9.07 1.11
C ILE A 21 3.27 -10.55 1.42
N VAL A 22 4.05 -10.85 2.45
CA VAL A 22 4.35 -12.23 2.87
C VAL A 22 3.09 -12.97 3.31
N ALA A 23 2.24 -12.33 4.13
CA ALA A 23 0.99 -12.94 4.59
C ALA A 23 0.06 -13.28 3.42
N THR A 24 -0.13 -12.38 2.47
CA THR A 24 -0.96 -12.60 1.28
C THR A 24 -0.39 -13.73 0.41
N SER A 25 0.94 -13.77 0.21
CA SER A 25 1.60 -14.82 -0.57
C SER A 25 1.42 -16.20 0.07
N ILE A 26 1.50 -16.29 1.40
CA ILE A 26 1.26 -17.54 2.14
C ILE A 26 -0.20 -17.99 1.98
N VAL A 27 -1.16 -17.08 2.09
CA VAL A 27 -2.59 -17.40 1.90
C VAL A 27 -2.84 -17.94 0.49
N CYS A 28 -2.27 -17.31 -0.55
CA CYS A 28 -2.40 -17.78 -1.93
C CYS A 28 -1.73 -19.15 -2.14
N ALA A 29 -0.60 -19.40 -1.51
CA ALA A 29 0.08 -20.70 -1.57
C ALA A 29 -0.77 -21.82 -0.91
N ILE A 30 -1.41 -21.54 0.22
CA ILE A 30 -2.34 -22.47 0.91
C ILE A 30 -3.56 -22.75 0.04
N LEU A 31 -4.14 -21.72 -0.60
CA LEU A 31 -5.26 -21.90 -1.52
C LEU A 31 -4.86 -22.73 -2.73
N ALA A 32 -3.68 -22.51 -3.31
CA ALA A 32 -3.16 -23.29 -4.43
C ALA A 32 -2.93 -24.77 -4.02
N LEU A 33 -2.44 -25.01 -2.80
CA LEU A 33 -2.30 -26.35 -2.25
C LEU A 33 -3.65 -27.04 -2.08
N PHE A 34 -4.64 -26.32 -1.56
CA PHE A 34 -6.01 -26.83 -1.39
C PHE A 34 -6.62 -27.21 -2.75
N VAL A 35 -6.56 -26.33 -3.74
CA VAL A 35 -7.06 -26.57 -5.10
C VAL A 35 -6.33 -27.77 -5.72
N SER A 36 -5.00 -27.81 -5.63
CA SER A 36 -4.19 -28.89 -6.19
C SER A 36 -4.48 -30.25 -5.58
N LYS A 37 -4.81 -30.30 -4.29
CA LYS A 37 -5.00 -31.57 -3.56
C LYS A 37 -6.45 -32.08 -3.57
N PHE A 38 -7.44 -31.17 -3.57
CA PHE A 38 -8.85 -31.52 -3.38
C PHE A 38 -9.73 -31.29 -4.61
N VAL A 39 -9.34 -30.38 -5.51
CA VAL A 39 -10.15 -30.02 -6.69
C VAL A 39 -9.59 -30.69 -7.95
N MET A 40 -8.28 -30.76 -8.11
CA MET A 40 -7.66 -31.34 -9.30
C MET A 40 -7.63 -32.87 -9.22
N SER A 41 -8.12 -33.54 -10.25
CA SER A 41 -8.08 -35.00 -10.39
C SER A 41 -6.65 -35.49 -10.58
N LYS A 42 -6.29 -36.59 -9.91
CA LYS A 42 -4.99 -37.23 -10.10
C LYS A 42 -4.94 -37.88 -11.48
N GLN A 43 -3.84 -37.67 -12.19
CA GLN A 43 -3.57 -38.30 -13.48
C GLN A 43 -2.38 -39.24 -13.35
N TYR A 44 -2.54 -40.43 -13.93
CA TYR A 44 -1.53 -41.48 -13.99
C TYR A 44 -1.10 -41.64 -15.44
N GLN A 45 0.16 -41.89 -15.62
CA GLN A 45 0.78 -42.01 -16.93
C GLN A 45 1.52 -43.36 -17.01
N SER A 46 1.32 -44.07 -18.13
CA SER A 46 2.10 -45.26 -18.49
C SER A 46 2.69 -45.05 -19.86
N HIS A 47 3.72 -45.76 -20.20
CA HIS A 47 4.36 -45.69 -21.51
C HIS A 47 4.83 -47.06 -21.99
N VAL A 48 4.88 -47.25 -23.30
CA VAL A 48 5.45 -48.37 -23.99
C VAL A 48 6.30 -47.89 -25.14
N SER A 49 7.41 -48.53 -25.40
CA SER A 49 8.32 -48.22 -26.55
C SER A 49 8.16 -49.25 -27.64
N MET A 50 8.19 -48.79 -28.87
CA MET A 50 8.14 -49.64 -30.06
C MET A 50 9.34 -49.32 -30.98
N TYR A 51 9.99 -50.35 -31.47
CA TYR A 51 11.06 -50.22 -32.44
C TYR A 51 10.50 -50.46 -33.84
N VAL A 52 10.72 -49.52 -34.75
CA VAL A 52 10.27 -49.63 -36.12
C VAL A 52 11.44 -49.80 -37.04
N LYS A 53 11.54 -50.95 -37.70
CA LYS A 53 12.62 -51.27 -38.64
C LYS A 53 12.19 -50.98 -40.07
N SER A 54 12.97 -50.14 -40.77
CA SER A 54 12.71 -49.85 -42.18
C SER A 54 12.92 -51.07 -43.07
N ALA A 55 12.12 -51.21 -44.14
CA ALA A 55 12.23 -52.31 -45.08
C ALA A 55 13.54 -52.33 -45.90
N ASP A 56 14.22 -51.18 -46.01
CA ASP A 56 15.41 -51.00 -46.83
C ASP A 56 16.67 -51.66 -46.26
N ASN A 57 16.67 -52.14 -45.02
CA ASN A 57 17.84 -52.77 -44.40
C ASN A 57 17.96 -54.30 -44.68
N GLN A 58 17.13 -54.86 -45.59
CA GLN A 58 17.20 -56.30 -45.94
C GLN A 58 18.07 -56.63 -47.20
N SER A 59 18.57 -55.66 -47.94
CA SER A 59 19.36 -55.92 -49.11
C SER A 59 20.79 -55.45 -48.96
N THR A 60 21.68 -56.49 -49.00
CA THR A 60 23.13 -56.49 -49.25
C THR A 60 24.06 -56.13 -48.10
N GLY A 61 24.77 -57.15 -47.66
CA GLY A 61 25.96 -57.06 -46.81
C GLY A 61 27.07 -56.24 -47.47
N GLN A 62 27.16 -55.01 -47.09
CA GLN A 62 28.36 -54.18 -47.19
C GLN A 62 28.46 -53.27 -45.96
N ASP A 63 29.59 -53.30 -45.32
CA ASP A 63 29.98 -52.43 -44.23
C ASP A 63 29.70 -50.97 -44.55
N LYS A 64 28.65 -50.38 -43.88
CA LYS A 64 28.48 -48.94 -43.84
C LYS A 64 28.79 -48.39 -42.47
N THR A 65 30.05 -48.00 -42.28
CA THR A 65 30.58 -47.30 -41.11
C THR A 65 30.25 -45.78 -41.08
N ASN A 66 29.42 -45.26 -42.00
CA ASN A 66 29.00 -43.85 -42.02
C ASN A 66 27.49 -43.76 -41.91
N VAL A 67 26.96 -43.37 -40.76
CA VAL A 67 25.58 -42.96 -40.58
C VAL A 67 25.45 -41.58 -41.24
N ASP A 68 24.80 -41.54 -42.41
CA ASP A 68 24.63 -40.30 -43.17
C ASP A 68 23.57 -39.41 -42.49
N LEU A 69 23.81 -38.08 -42.42
CA LEU A 69 22.85 -37.11 -41.85
C LEU A 69 21.49 -37.16 -42.59
N GLN A 70 21.46 -37.68 -43.83
CA GLN A 70 20.22 -37.87 -44.59
C GLN A 70 19.36 -39.01 -44.01
N ASP A 71 19.97 -40.09 -43.51
CA ASP A 71 19.26 -41.21 -42.90
C ASP A 71 18.59 -40.81 -41.57
N ILE A 72 19.23 -39.96 -40.80
CA ILE A 72 18.66 -39.40 -39.54
C ILE A 72 17.43 -38.50 -39.82
N ASN A 73 17.49 -37.68 -40.86
CA ASN A 73 16.34 -36.83 -41.21
C ASN A 73 15.18 -37.62 -41.84
N ALA A 74 15.49 -38.69 -42.60
CA ALA A 74 14.52 -39.62 -43.13
C ALA A 74 13.80 -40.38 -42.01
N SER A 75 14.54 -40.86 -41.00
CA SER A 75 13.99 -41.55 -39.85
C SER A 75 13.08 -40.63 -39.01
N LYS A 76 13.42 -39.35 -38.83
CA LYS A 76 12.55 -38.36 -38.19
C LYS A 76 11.22 -38.14 -38.92
N SER A 77 11.29 -38.03 -40.25
CA SER A 77 10.09 -37.87 -41.08
C SER A 77 9.18 -39.09 -40.99
N LEU A 78 9.75 -40.30 -40.94
CA LEU A 78 9.01 -41.54 -40.81
C LEU A 78 8.29 -41.62 -39.45
N VAL A 79 8.93 -41.31 -38.34
CA VAL A 79 8.28 -41.33 -37.01
C VAL A 79 7.11 -40.33 -36.93
N GLN A 80 7.25 -39.15 -37.52
CA GLN A 80 6.12 -38.19 -37.63
C GLN A 80 4.94 -38.79 -38.40
N THR A 81 5.23 -39.48 -39.50
CA THR A 81 4.23 -40.18 -40.29
C THR A 81 3.55 -41.30 -39.51
N TYR A 82 4.31 -42.05 -38.68
CA TYR A 82 3.77 -43.07 -37.79
C TYR A 82 2.79 -42.48 -36.75
N ILE A 83 3.14 -41.36 -36.14
CA ILE A 83 2.28 -40.66 -35.18
C ILE A 83 0.94 -40.26 -35.83
N VAL A 84 1.01 -39.70 -37.06
CA VAL A 84 -0.21 -39.31 -37.77
C VAL A 84 -1.11 -40.52 -38.05
N ILE A 85 -0.54 -41.64 -38.56
CA ILE A 85 -1.31 -42.86 -38.82
C ILE A 85 -1.91 -43.44 -37.57
N LEU A 86 -1.13 -43.51 -36.48
CA LEU A 86 -1.60 -44.09 -35.21
C LEU A 86 -2.63 -43.22 -34.48
N THR A 87 -2.74 -41.95 -34.83
CA THR A 87 -3.77 -41.04 -34.28
C THR A 87 -5.02 -40.95 -35.16
N ASP A 88 -5.03 -41.63 -36.33
CA ASP A 88 -6.18 -41.60 -37.23
C ASP A 88 -7.38 -42.47 -36.77
N ASP A 89 -8.58 -42.13 -37.22
CA ASP A 89 -9.82 -42.75 -36.82
C ASP A 89 -9.85 -44.30 -36.93
N PRO A 90 -9.37 -44.94 -37.98
CA PRO A 90 -9.35 -46.40 -38.09
C PRO A 90 -8.59 -47.09 -36.94
N VAL A 91 -7.47 -46.48 -36.50
CA VAL A 91 -6.69 -47.02 -35.39
C VAL A 91 -7.41 -46.82 -34.08
N MET A 92 -7.96 -45.60 -33.86
CA MET A 92 -8.73 -45.31 -32.65
C MET A 92 -9.98 -46.20 -32.52
N ASN A 93 -10.64 -46.52 -33.64
CA ASN A 93 -11.79 -47.46 -33.62
C ASN A 93 -11.34 -48.86 -33.20
N GLU A 94 -10.22 -49.39 -33.71
CA GLU A 94 -9.70 -50.69 -33.32
C GLU A 94 -9.27 -50.71 -31.80
N VAL A 95 -8.64 -49.60 -31.34
CA VAL A 95 -8.30 -49.45 -29.92
C VAL A 95 -9.58 -49.41 -29.09
N SER A 96 -10.63 -48.70 -29.52
CA SER A 96 -11.93 -48.67 -28.87
C SER A 96 -12.56 -50.06 -28.76
N ASP A 97 -12.55 -50.82 -29.87
CA ASP A 97 -13.16 -52.17 -29.92
C ASP A 97 -12.39 -53.11 -28.93
N LYS A 98 -11.08 -53.14 -28.95
CA LYS A 98 -10.27 -53.94 -27.97
C LYS A 98 -10.44 -53.47 -26.53
N LEU A 99 -10.59 -52.17 -26.29
CA LEU A 99 -10.83 -51.65 -24.95
C LEU A 99 -12.17 -52.11 -24.40
N LEU A 100 -13.21 -52.21 -25.26
CA LEU A 100 -14.54 -52.70 -24.92
C LEU A 100 -14.61 -54.22 -24.74
N GLU A 101 -13.61 -54.98 -25.21
CA GLU A 101 -13.43 -56.42 -24.87
C GLU A 101 -12.95 -56.58 -23.43
N MET A 102 -12.16 -55.63 -22.90
CA MET A 102 -11.58 -55.69 -21.58
C MET A 102 -12.42 -55.00 -20.50
N TYR A 103 -13.19 -53.97 -20.87
CA TYR A 103 -13.93 -53.13 -19.97
C TYR A 103 -15.39 -52.94 -20.41
N THR A 104 -16.33 -52.93 -19.48
CA THR A 104 -17.70 -52.56 -19.80
C THR A 104 -17.87 -51.06 -20.04
N PRO A 105 -18.89 -50.61 -20.84
CA PRO A 105 -19.17 -49.20 -21.04
C PRO A 105 -19.37 -48.43 -19.75
N GLU A 106 -19.95 -49.02 -18.70
CA GLU A 106 -20.15 -48.38 -17.40
C GLU A 106 -18.81 -48.15 -16.67
N GLN A 107 -17.83 -49.02 -16.84
CA GLN A 107 -16.49 -48.89 -16.26
C GLN A 107 -15.66 -47.81 -16.94
N LEU A 108 -15.93 -47.54 -18.23
CA LEU A 108 -15.23 -46.52 -19.03
C LEU A 108 -15.89 -45.13 -18.93
N ALA A 109 -17.19 -45.06 -18.61
CA ALA A 109 -17.96 -43.82 -18.54
C ALA A 109 -17.34 -42.72 -17.65
N PRO A 110 -16.63 -43.02 -16.51
CA PRO A 110 -15.95 -42.00 -15.73
C PRO A 110 -14.70 -41.38 -16.41
N TYR A 111 -14.15 -42.02 -17.44
CA TYR A 111 -12.90 -41.65 -18.11
C TYR A 111 -13.09 -41.16 -19.52
N PHE A 112 -14.09 -41.73 -20.24
CA PHE A 112 -14.36 -41.46 -21.65
C PHE A 112 -15.84 -41.33 -21.93
N THR A 113 -16.18 -40.54 -22.91
CA THR A 113 -17.54 -40.54 -23.48
C THR A 113 -17.70 -41.81 -24.31
N VAL A 114 -18.67 -42.65 -23.94
CA VAL A 114 -19.03 -43.85 -24.69
C VAL A 114 -20.37 -43.59 -25.36
N ALA A 115 -20.43 -43.65 -26.70
CA ALA A 115 -21.64 -43.43 -27.49
C ALA A 115 -21.74 -44.47 -28.61
N SER A 116 -22.95 -44.95 -28.86
CA SER A 116 -23.23 -45.95 -29.92
C SER A 116 -22.36 -47.21 -29.87
N GLY A 117 -21.99 -47.65 -28.65
CA GLY A 117 -21.18 -48.86 -28.46
C GLY A 117 -19.71 -48.70 -28.76
N ARG A 118 -19.20 -47.45 -28.80
CA ARG A 118 -17.77 -47.13 -28.98
C ARG A 118 -17.31 -46.03 -28.03
N VAL A 119 -16.01 -46.03 -27.70
CA VAL A 119 -15.37 -44.95 -27.00
C VAL A 119 -15.06 -43.82 -27.98
N SER A 120 -15.28 -42.57 -27.59
CA SER A 120 -15.01 -41.39 -28.43
C SER A 120 -13.56 -41.37 -28.89
N ASN A 121 -13.33 -41.27 -30.22
CA ASN A 121 -11.99 -41.15 -30.81
C ASN A 121 -11.23 -39.93 -30.30
N ASP A 122 -11.91 -38.79 -30.10
CA ASP A 122 -11.30 -37.59 -29.54
C ASP A 122 -10.88 -37.78 -28.07
N GLY A 123 -11.65 -38.54 -27.29
CA GLY A 123 -11.29 -38.91 -25.93
C GLY A 123 -10.02 -39.76 -25.89
N LEU A 124 -9.93 -40.76 -26.80
CA LEU A 124 -8.75 -41.62 -26.92
C LEU A 124 -7.52 -40.82 -27.39
N ARG A 125 -7.67 -39.99 -28.45
CA ARG A 125 -6.56 -39.12 -28.91
C ARG A 125 -6.00 -38.23 -27.81
N ASN A 126 -6.88 -37.62 -27.01
CA ASN A 126 -6.47 -36.78 -25.90
C ASN A 126 -5.76 -37.54 -24.76
N ALA A 127 -6.05 -38.85 -24.63
CA ALA A 127 -5.39 -39.69 -23.66
C ALA A 127 -3.99 -40.10 -24.11
N TYR A 128 -3.71 -40.15 -25.41
CA TYR A 128 -2.43 -40.56 -25.96
C TYR A 128 -1.51 -39.38 -26.24
N SER A 129 -0.21 -39.59 -25.99
CA SER A 129 0.87 -38.75 -26.44
C SER A 129 1.95 -39.66 -27.04
N MET A 130 2.34 -39.40 -28.27
CA MET A 130 3.31 -40.21 -28.99
C MET A 130 4.51 -39.36 -29.38
N THR A 131 5.73 -39.82 -29.10
CA THR A 131 6.94 -39.07 -29.32
C THR A 131 8.08 -40.00 -29.79
N ALA A 132 8.98 -39.50 -30.67
CA ALA A 132 10.22 -40.18 -30.99
C ALA A 132 11.23 -40.06 -29.84
N VAL A 133 11.80 -41.13 -29.39
CA VAL A 133 12.83 -41.15 -28.34
C VAL A 133 14.16 -40.70 -28.92
N ASN A 134 14.70 -39.57 -28.43
CA ASN A 134 16.06 -39.09 -28.79
C ASN A 134 16.37 -39.06 -30.27
N GLN A 135 15.37 -38.82 -31.15
CA GLN A 135 15.54 -38.82 -32.61
C GLN A 135 15.94 -40.18 -33.19
N THR A 136 15.61 -41.24 -32.54
CA THR A 136 15.84 -42.63 -33.01
C THR A 136 14.55 -43.17 -33.66
N GLU A 137 14.65 -44.39 -34.21
CA GLU A 137 13.51 -45.16 -34.77
C GLU A 137 12.62 -45.77 -33.68
N VAL A 138 12.78 -45.34 -32.41
CA VAL A 138 11.97 -45.77 -31.30
C VAL A 138 10.84 -44.80 -31.08
N LEU A 139 9.60 -45.28 -31.25
CA LEU A 139 8.39 -44.58 -30.95
C LEU A 139 7.94 -44.88 -29.51
N GLN A 140 7.86 -43.85 -28.68
CA GLN A 140 7.27 -43.96 -27.33
C GLN A 140 5.82 -43.57 -27.39
N ILE A 141 4.94 -44.47 -27.00
CA ILE A 141 3.51 -44.27 -26.82
C ILE A 141 3.25 -44.11 -25.33
N THR A 142 2.63 -43.01 -24.98
CA THR A 142 2.30 -42.66 -23.59
C THR A 142 0.79 -42.48 -23.48
N ALA A 143 0.15 -43.11 -22.49
CA ALA A 143 -1.25 -42.89 -22.17
C ALA A 143 -1.40 -42.25 -20.78
N THR A 144 -2.31 -41.26 -20.69
CA THR A 144 -2.55 -40.51 -19.45
C THR A 144 -4.05 -40.55 -19.15
N THR A 145 -4.41 -41.14 -18.00
CA THR A 145 -5.79 -41.19 -17.52
C THR A 145 -5.85 -40.96 -16.01
N THR A 146 -7.06 -40.91 -15.46
CA THR A 146 -7.27 -40.81 -13.99
C THR A 146 -7.17 -42.18 -13.28
N ASN A 147 -6.88 -43.26 -14.02
CA ASN A 147 -6.71 -44.62 -13.49
C ASN A 147 -5.38 -45.24 -14.00
N ALA A 148 -4.51 -45.62 -13.07
CA ALA A 148 -3.18 -46.14 -13.38
C ALA A 148 -3.21 -47.43 -14.25
N LYS A 149 -4.13 -48.34 -13.96
CA LYS A 149 -4.29 -49.58 -14.74
C LYS A 149 -4.79 -49.31 -16.13
N LEU A 150 -5.80 -48.44 -16.29
CA LEU A 150 -6.33 -48.04 -17.59
C LEU A 150 -5.27 -47.38 -18.49
N SER A 151 -4.38 -46.55 -17.90
CA SER A 151 -3.25 -45.96 -18.64
C SER A 151 -2.29 -47.02 -19.20
N SER A 152 -1.99 -48.04 -18.39
CA SER A 152 -1.12 -49.15 -18.82
C SER A 152 -1.81 -50.03 -19.91
N ASP A 153 -3.09 -50.37 -19.71
CA ASP A 153 -3.86 -51.15 -20.65
C ASP A 153 -4.02 -50.43 -22.01
N LEU A 154 -4.26 -49.13 -22.00
CA LEU A 154 -4.29 -48.32 -23.23
C LEU A 154 -2.95 -48.37 -23.98
N CYS A 155 -1.82 -48.22 -23.29
CA CYS A 155 -0.52 -48.32 -23.93
C CYS A 155 -0.29 -49.73 -24.55
N ASN A 156 -0.68 -50.79 -23.85
CA ASN A 156 -0.55 -52.15 -24.34
C ASN A 156 -1.46 -52.41 -25.55
N ILE A 157 -2.73 -51.99 -25.49
CA ILE A 157 -3.67 -52.11 -26.62
C ILE A 157 -3.11 -51.39 -27.85
N MET A 158 -2.63 -50.16 -27.70
CA MET A 158 -2.05 -49.41 -28.85
C MET A 158 -0.81 -50.10 -29.41
N ALA A 159 0.06 -50.65 -28.55
CA ALA A 159 1.24 -51.35 -28.97
C ALA A 159 0.93 -52.68 -29.71
N ASP A 160 -0.22 -53.32 -29.40
CA ASP A 160 -0.68 -54.51 -30.09
C ASP A 160 -1.42 -54.20 -31.44
N VAL A 161 -2.05 -53.03 -31.52
CA VAL A 161 -2.78 -52.57 -32.72
C VAL A 161 -1.81 -51.95 -33.75
N ALA A 162 -0.88 -51.11 -33.29
CA ALA A 162 0.01 -50.31 -34.11
C ALA A 162 0.77 -51.11 -35.21
N PRO A 163 1.36 -52.31 -34.96
CA PRO A 163 2.12 -53.05 -35.97
C PRO A 163 1.31 -53.35 -37.22
N SER A 164 0.04 -53.77 -37.06
CA SER A 164 -0.81 -54.16 -38.18
C SER A 164 -1.12 -52.98 -39.12
N PHE A 165 -1.29 -51.79 -38.56
CA PHE A 165 -1.53 -50.57 -39.37
C PHE A 165 -0.27 -50.02 -40.00
N LEU A 166 0.84 -49.97 -39.27
CA LEU A 166 2.12 -49.45 -39.77
C LEU A 166 2.67 -50.31 -40.91
N ILE A 167 2.61 -51.64 -40.76
CA ILE A 167 3.05 -52.57 -41.82
C ILE A 167 2.15 -52.46 -43.04
N ARG A 168 0.83 -52.41 -42.88
CA ARG A 168 -0.12 -52.34 -43.98
C ARG A 168 -0.09 -51.01 -44.76
N VAL A 169 0.11 -49.86 -44.08
CA VAL A 169 -0.02 -48.55 -44.73
C VAL A 169 1.33 -48.08 -45.29
N ILE A 170 2.41 -48.34 -44.60
CA ILE A 170 3.75 -47.79 -44.98
C ILE A 170 4.64 -48.87 -45.59
N GLY A 171 4.30 -50.14 -45.46
CA GLY A 171 5.19 -51.26 -45.86
C GLY A 171 6.42 -51.35 -44.96
N ALA A 172 6.30 -50.95 -43.67
CA ALA A 172 7.39 -51.11 -42.71
C ALA A 172 7.86 -52.56 -42.65
N GLY A 173 9.17 -52.76 -42.55
CA GLY A 173 9.75 -54.13 -42.57
C GLY A 173 9.39 -54.94 -41.31
N SER A 174 9.40 -54.36 -40.17
CA SER A 174 8.87 -54.92 -38.90
C SER A 174 8.65 -53.81 -37.87
N VAL A 175 7.68 -54.03 -37.00
CA VAL A 175 7.39 -53.15 -35.86
C VAL A 175 7.33 -54.06 -34.61
N GLU A 176 8.24 -53.85 -33.68
CA GLU A 176 8.40 -54.71 -32.52
C GLU A 176 8.14 -53.93 -31.21
N LYS A 177 7.32 -54.49 -30.37
CA LYS A 177 7.07 -53.94 -29.02
C LYS A 177 8.27 -54.22 -28.10
N ILE A 178 8.79 -53.20 -27.46
CA ILE A 178 9.86 -53.30 -26.48
C ILE A 178 9.28 -53.42 -25.09
N GLY A 179 8.84 -54.61 -24.71
CA GLY A 179 8.23 -54.87 -23.41
C GLY A 179 6.77 -54.39 -23.27
N ASP A 180 6.16 -54.71 -22.15
CA ASP A 180 4.81 -54.26 -21.80
C ASP A 180 4.83 -52.98 -20.97
N ALA A 181 3.77 -52.17 -21.09
CA ALA A 181 3.61 -50.96 -20.29
C ALA A 181 3.35 -51.36 -18.81
N GLU A 182 4.10 -50.76 -17.92
CA GLU A 182 3.95 -50.99 -16.48
C GLU A 182 2.87 -50.08 -15.87
N VAL A 183 2.26 -50.57 -14.76
CA VAL A 183 1.29 -49.80 -14.01
C VAL A 183 1.99 -48.90 -12.99
N TYR A 184 2.08 -47.63 -13.25
CA TYR A 184 2.65 -46.64 -12.34
C TYR A 184 1.57 -46.05 -11.41
N ASN A 185 1.61 -46.39 -10.12
CA ASN A 185 0.66 -45.94 -9.11
C ASN A 185 0.97 -44.54 -8.57
N THR A 186 2.05 -43.89 -9.02
CA THR A 186 2.39 -42.51 -8.66
C THR A 186 1.78 -41.55 -9.64
N PRO A 187 0.92 -40.62 -9.20
CA PRO A 187 0.31 -39.64 -10.12
C PRO A 187 1.35 -38.66 -10.65
N VAL A 188 1.31 -38.38 -11.94
CA VAL A 188 2.17 -37.38 -12.61
C VAL A 188 1.59 -35.96 -12.49
N SER A 189 0.30 -35.83 -12.28
CA SER A 189 -0.43 -34.57 -12.12
C SER A 189 -1.49 -34.74 -11.02
N PRO A 190 -1.79 -33.65 -10.26
CA PRO A 190 -1.18 -32.34 -10.24
C PRO A 190 0.18 -32.32 -9.53
N ASN A 191 1.11 -31.52 -10.05
CA ASN A 191 2.37 -31.29 -9.33
C ASN A 191 2.13 -30.23 -8.25
N THR A 192 1.83 -30.68 -7.02
CA THR A 192 1.51 -29.84 -5.89
C THR A 192 2.60 -28.81 -5.57
N THR A 193 3.88 -29.19 -5.70
CA THR A 193 5.01 -28.29 -5.44
C THR A 193 5.06 -27.13 -6.44
N LYS A 194 4.88 -27.43 -7.74
CA LYS A 194 4.80 -26.39 -8.79
C LYS A 194 3.61 -25.46 -8.56
N ASN A 195 2.44 -26.02 -8.27
CA ASN A 195 1.21 -25.25 -8.08
C ASN A 195 1.30 -24.33 -6.86
N VAL A 196 1.86 -24.81 -5.75
CA VAL A 196 2.09 -24.01 -4.54
C VAL A 196 3.12 -22.90 -4.80
N ALA A 197 4.22 -23.18 -5.50
CA ALA A 197 5.20 -22.17 -5.86
C ALA A 197 4.60 -21.10 -6.78
N LEU A 198 3.79 -21.48 -7.77
CA LEU A 198 3.06 -20.56 -8.63
C LEU A 198 2.06 -19.71 -7.85
N GLY A 199 1.33 -20.34 -6.92
CA GLY A 199 0.40 -19.64 -6.03
C GLY A 199 1.10 -18.62 -5.14
N PHE A 200 2.27 -18.96 -4.60
CA PHE A 200 3.09 -18.03 -3.80
C PHE A 200 3.57 -16.83 -4.61
N VAL A 201 4.15 -17.04 -5.80
CA VAL A 201 4.62 -15.96 -6.67
C VAL A 201 3.45 -15.10 -7.16
N GLY A 202 2.33 -15.73 -7.56
CA GLY A 202 1.12 -15.01 -7.93
C GLY A 202 0.58 -14.14 -6.80
N GLY A 203 0.55 -14.68 -5.58
CA GLY A 203 0.15 -13.93 -4.38
C GLY A 203 1.05 -12.72 -4.10
N LEU A 204 2.37 -12.86 -4.33
CA LEU A 204 3.32 -11.75 -4.21
C LEU A 204 3.01 -10.64 -5.22
N MET A 205 2.79 -11.00 -6.49
CA MET A 205 2.45 -10.01 -7.53
C MET A 205 1.14 -9.29 -7.21
N VAL A 206 0.09 -10.02 -6.81
CA VAL A 206 -1.21 -9.43 -6.44
C VAL A 206 -1.06 -8.50 -5.23
N ALA A 207 -0.31 -8.90 -4.20
CA ALA A 207 -0.08 -8.06 -3.02
C ALA A 207 0.60 -6.75 -3.36
N VAL A 208 1.67 -6.80 -4.18
CA VAL A 208 2.40 -5.60 -4.64
C VAL A 208 1.45 -4.70 -5.44
N LEU A 209 0.69 -5.26 -6.38
CA LEU A 209 -0.25 -4.50 -7.20
C LEU A 209 -1.31 -3.81 -6.34
N VAL A 210 -1.92 -4.51 -5.39
CA VAL A 210 -2.92 -3.93 -4.48
C VAL A 210 -2.34 -2.79 -3.64
N ILE A 211 -1.10 -2.95 -3.13
CA ILE A 211 -0.42 -1.89 -2.36
C ILE A 211 -0.20 -0.66 -3.22
N LEU A 212 0.26 -0.82 -4.46
CA LEU A 212 0.48 0.29 -5.39
C LEU A 212 -0.83 0.99 -5.77
N VAL A 213 -1.91 0.23 -5.99
CA VAL A 213 -3.23 0.80 -6.27
C VAL A 213 -3.75 1.62 -5.09
N ILE A 214 -3.65 1.09 -3.86
CA ILE A 214 -4.08 1.82 -2.65
C ILE A 214 -3.27 3.12 -2.50
N ASP A 215 -1.93 3.09 -2.69
CA ASP A 215 -1.09 4.28 -2.57
C ASP A 215 -1.33 5.29 -3.70
N PHE A 216 -1.64 4.80 -4.91
CA PHE A 216 -1.99 5.65 -6.06
C PHE A 216 -3.26 6.50 -5.82
N PHE A 217 -4.25 5.94 -5.11
CA PHE A 217 -5.48 6.65 -4.74
C PHE A 217 -5.37 7.45 -3.44
N ASP A 218 -4.26 7.33 -2.72
CA ASP A 218 -4.03 8.05 -1.47
C ASP A 218 -3.48 9.46 -1.77
N ASN A 219 -4.37 10.46 -1.73
CA ASN A 219 -4.07 11.88 -1.96
C ASN A 219 -3.79 12.65 -0.68
N THR A 220 -3.50 11.98 0.45
CA THR A 220 -3.23 12.65 1.72
C THR A 220 -1.83 13.27 1.75
N VAL A 221 -1.69 14.39 2.47
CA VAL A 221 -0.42 15.09 2.68
C VAL A 221 0.47 14.25 3.61
N LYS A 222 1.62 13.81 3.11
CA LYS A 222 2.61 13.00 3.84
C LYS A 222 4.02 13.56 3.81
N ASN A 223 4.25 14.61 3.03
CA ASN A 223 5.55 15.23 2.88
C ASN A 223 5.38 16.75 2.95
N SER A 224 6.09 17.38 3.88
CA SER A 224 6.10 18.83 4.05
C SER A 224 6.82 19.56 2.91
N ASP A 225 7.96 19.00 2.43
CA ASP A 225 8.71 19.59 1.33
C ASP A 225 7.85 19.63 0.06
N GLU A 226 7.15 18.52 -0.24
CA GLU A 226 6.23 18.45 -1.37
C GLU A 226 5.09 19.48 -1.25
N LEU A 227 4.54 19.65 -0.03
CA LEU A 227 3.49 20.65 0.24
C LEU A 227 4.00 22.08 -0.03
N GLY A 228 5.21 22.39 0.45
CA GLY A 228 5.85 23.68 0.23
C GLY A 228 6.17 23.95 -1.25
N ASP A 229 6.70 22.94 -1.94
CA ASP A 229 7.08 23.06 -3.35
C ASP A 229 5.88 23.22 -4.29
N ILE A 230 4.79 22.48 -4.04
CA ILE A 230 3.57 22.55 -4.86
C ILE A 230 2.93 23.92 -4.77
N TYR A 231 2.79 24.47 -3.56
CA TYR A 231 2.05 25.70 -3.34
C TYR A 231 2.94 26.95 -3.23
N GLN A 232 4.25 26.80 -3.32
CA GLN A 232 5.23 27.89 -3.22
C GLN A 232 5.03 28.75 -1.97
N LYS A 233 4.70 28.08 -0.85
CA LYS A 233 4.50 28.69 0.47
C LYS A 233 5.40 28.00 1.50
N PRO A 234 5.93 28.75 2.49
CA PRO A 234 6.86 28.20 3.47
C PRO A 234 6.17 27.15 4.38
N ILE A 235 6.95 26.16 4.79
CA ILE A 235 6.59 25.27 5.91
C ILE A 235 7.08 25.94 7.20
N VAL A 236 6.13 26.46 7.97
CA VAL A 236 6.43 27.20 9.21
C VAL A 236 6.75 26.24 10.35
N GLY A 237 6.14 25.04 10.34
CA GLY A 237 6.40 24.05 11.36
C GLY A 237 6.00 22.64 11.00
N GLU A 238 6.69 21.68 11.63
CA GLU A 238 6.40 20.26 11.61
C GLU A 238 6.25 19.78 13.05
N ILE A 239 5.08 19.21 13.38
CA ILE A 239 4.79 18.78 14.75
C ILE A 239 4.64 17.26 14.77
N MET A 240 5.53 16.61 15.51
CA MET A 240 5.49 15.17 15.66
C MET A 240 4.36 14.73 16.62
N ASN A 241 3.82 13.55 16.36
CA ASN A 241 2.87 12.91 17.26
C ASN A 241 3.54 12.55 18.58
N ILE A 242 2.92 12.90 19.68
CA ILE A 242 3.31 12.47 21.03
C ILE A 242 2.97 10.99 21.16
N GLY A 243 3.85 10.10 20.63
CA GLY A 243 3.64 8.66 20.52
C GLY A 243 3.27 7.98 21.84
N GLY A 244 2.00 8.03 22.20
CA GLY A 244 1.37 7.08 23.10
C GLY A 244 0.62 6.07 22.24
N LYS A 245 0.64 4.78 22.62
CA LYS A 245 -0.24 3.74 22.06
C LYS A 245 -1.71 4.12 22.35
N THR A 246 -2.23 5.09 21.62
CA THR A 246 -3.67 5.33 21.63
C THR A 246 -4.29 4.19 20.83
N SER A 247 -4.90 3.26 21.55
CA SER A 247 -5.84 2.32 20.97
C SER A 247 -6.84 3.12 20.12
N LYS A 248 -7.19 2.63 18.95
CA LYS A 248 -8.12 3.23 17.96
C LYS A 248 -9.52 3.60 18.52
N LYS A 249 -9.73 3.53 19.82
CA LYS A 249 -11.03 3.75 20.49
C LYS A 249 -11.18 5.09 21.24
N ASP A 250 -10.08 5.85 21.45
CA ASP A 250 -10.12 7.07 22.25
C ASP A 250 -9.80 8.35 21.47
N GLU A 251 -10.42 8.52 20.30
CA GLU A 251 -10.41 9.82 19.61
C GLU A 251 -11.23 10.83 20.42
N GLY A 252 -10.58 11.52 21.36
CA GLY A 252 -11.14 12.73 21.94
C GLY A 252 -11.40 12.78 23.43
N SER A 253 -10.80 11.95 24.25
CA SER A 253 -10.90 12.16 25.69
C SER A 253 -10.19 13.46 26.11
N SER A 254 -10.84 14.23 26.96
CA SER A 254 -10.30 15.51 27.47
C SER A 254 -8.99 15.33 28.27
N ALA A 255 -8.69 14.10 28.71
CA ALA A 255 -7.47 13.74 29.41
C ALA A 255 -6.25 13.67 28.47
N ASP A 256 -6.41 13.16 27.24
CA ASP A 256 -5.31 13.05 26.28
C ASP A 256 -4.90 14.41 25.72
N ARG A 257 -5.86 15.35 25.55
CA ARG A 257 -5.55 16.72 25.13
C ARG A 257 -4.71 17.46 26.18
N LYS A 258 -4.95 17.24 27.48
CA LYS A 258 -4.19 17.87 28.58
C LYS A 258 -2.72 17.43 28.60
N LYS A 259 -2.43 16.21 28.13
CA LYS A 259 -1.06 15.70 28.02
C LYS A 259 -0.26 16.32 26.85
N GLN A 260 -0.96 16.94 25.89
CA GLN A 260 -0.36 17.53 24.70
C GLN A 260 -0.01 19.03 24.85
N LEU A 261 -0.39 19.67 25.95
CA LEU A 261 -0.16 21.10 26.18
C LEU A 261 1.18 21.31 26.92
N LEU A 262 2.11 22.01 26.29
CA LEU A 262 3.46 22.29 26.81
C LEU A 262 3.42 22.95 28.18
N PHE A 263 2.54 23.93 28.38
CA PHE A 263 2.44 24.71 29.62
C PHE A 263 1.83 23.92 30.80
N ASN A 264 1.24 22.74 30.56
CA ASN A 264 0.61 21.91 31.61
C ASN A 264 1.39 20.62 31.90
N ASN A 265 2.42 20.28 31.14
CA ASN A 265 3.08 18.98 31.23
C ASN A 265 4.59 19.07 31.03
N LYS A 266 5.34 18.83 32.09
CA LYS A 266 6.81 18.81 32.06
C LYS A 266 7.39 17.53 31.41
N ASP A 267 6.55 16.52 31.20
CA ASP A 267 6.95 15.21 30.66
C ASP A 267 6.80 15.12 29.12
N ILE A 268 6.55 16.25 28.45
CA ILE A 268 6.50 16.27 26.99
C ILE A 268 7.88 15.98 26.42
N PRO A 269 7.99 15.07 25.43
CA PRO A 269 9.26 14.75 24.80
C PRO A 269 9.96 15.98 24.25
N PHE A 270 11.26 16.07 24.50
CA PHE A 270 12.10 17.21 24.10
C PHE A 270 11.96 17.59 22.63
N ASN A 271 11.87 16.61 21.73
CA ASN A 271 11.69 16.83 20.28
C ASN A 271 10.42 17.62 19.95
N ILE A 272 9.32 17.45 20.70
CA ILE A 272 8.07 18.19 20.47
C ILE A 272 8.20 19.63 20.94
N VAL A 273 8.86 19.84 22.07
CA VAL A 273 9.18 21.20 22.57
C VAL A 273 10.00 21.95 21.53
N GLU A 274 11.02 21.31 20.96
CA GLU A 274 11.87 21.90 19.92
C GLU A 274 11.12 22.14 18.60
N ASN A 275 10.16 21.31 18.23
CA ASN A 275 9.30 21.58 17.08
C ASN A 275 8.54 22.91 17.24
N TYR A 276 7.96 23.16 18.41
CA TYR A 276 7.26 24.44 18.67
C TYR A 276 8.22 25.64 18.76
N LYS A 277 9.42 25.48 19.28
CA LYS A 277 10.44 26.56 19.27
C LYS A 277 10.89 26.88 17.85
N THR A 278 11.07 25.87 17.01
CA THR A 278 11.39 26.06 15.59
C THR A 278 10.24 26.75 14.86
N MET A 279 8.99 26.28 15.07
CA MET A 279 7.81 26.90 14.52
C MET A 279 7.65 28.39 14.93
N ARG A 280 7.89 28.69 16.20
CA ARG A 280 7.94 30.06 16.74
C ARG A 280 8.95 30.91 15.96
N THR A 281 10.21 30.43 15.85
CA THR A 281 11.26 31.16 15.18
C THR A 281 10.91 31.46 13.71
N ASN A 282 10.39 30.45 12.99
CA ASN A 282 9.99 30.58 11.60
C ASN A 282 8.82 31.57 11.44
N LEU A 283 7.80 31.49 12.33
CA LEU A 283 6.68 32.42 12.31
C LEU A 283 7.12 33.86 12.62
N MET A 284 7.95 34.08 13.64
CA MET A 284 8.48 35.40 13.96
C MET A 284 9.28 36.00 12.79
N PHE A 285 10.08 35.15 12.09
CA PHE A 285 10.78 35.57 10.87
C PHE A 285 9.79 35.94 9.76
N THR A 286 8.77 35.12 9.51
CA THR A 286 7.71 35.40 8.51
C THR A 286 7.00 36.74 8.81
N LEU A 287 6.76 37.02 10.10
CA LEU A 287 6.07 38.24 10.54
C LEU A 287 6.97 39.47 10.63
N SER A 288 8.28 39.34 10.48
CA SER A 288 9.22 40.47 10.59
C SER A 288 9.00 41.54 9.54
N THR A 289 8.47 41.17 8.39
CA THR A 289 8.19 42.06 7.23
C THR A 289 6.74 42.49 7.10
N THR A 290 5.84 42.02 7.98
CA THR A 290 4.41 42.34 7.92
C THR A 290 4.07 43.64 8.67
N ARG A 291 2.98 44.28 8.25
CA ARG A 291 2.50 45.54 8.84
C ARG A 291 2.05 45.39 10.29
N ASN A 292 1.40 44.26 10.58
CA ASN A 292 0.97 43.91 11.93
C ASN A 292 1.42 42.48 12.25
N LYS A 293 1.29 42.06 13.51
CA LYS A 293 1.71 40.73 13.98
C LYS A 293 0.51 39.94 14.55
N ILE A 294 -0.63 40.11 13.89
CA ILE A 294 -1.87 39.38 14.19
C ILE A 294 -1.97 38.20 13.21
N VAL A 295 -2.00 36.98 13.70
CA VAL A 295 -2.04 35.77 12.88
C VAL A 295 -3.27 34.95 13.22
N VAL A 296 -4.04 34.58 12.20
CA VAL A 296 -5.09 33.59 12.35
C VAL A 296 -4.52 32.22 12.04
N VAL A 297 -4.76 31.26 12.92
CA VAL A 297 -4.43 29.86 12.67
C VAL A 297 -5.72 29.12 12.35
N SER A 298 -5.72 28.45 11.22
CA SER A 298 -6.87 27.66 10.75
C SER A 298 -6.44 26.30 10.21
N SER A 299 -7.39 25.50 9.78
CA SER A 299 -7.17 24.18 9.17
C SER A 299 -8.24 23.94 8.11
N PRO A 300 -8.04 23.06 7.11
CA PRO A 300 -9.10 22.67 6.19
C PRO A 300 -10.32 22.09 6.91
N ASN A 301 -10.11 21.14 7.81
CA ASN A 301 -11.18 20.42 8.49
C ASN A 301 -11.09 20.47 10.03
N PRO A 302 -12.18 20.15 10.74
CA PRO A 302 -12.14 19.95 12.18
C PRO A 302 -11.21 18.81 12.60
N SER A 303 -10.66 18.86 13.83
CA SER A 303 -9.84 17.82 14.43
C SER A 303 -8.47 17.59 13.79
N GLU A 304 -7.92 18.58 13.11
CA GLU A 304 -6.55 18.55 12.55
C GLU A 304 -5.48 19.03 13.56
N GLY A 305 -5.88 19.33 14.78
CA GLY A 305 -4.99 19.72 15.88
C GLY A 305 -4.78 21.22 16.01
N LYS A 306 -5.51 22.05 15.26
CA LYS A 306 -5.44 23.51 15.24
C LYS A 306 -5.33 24.14 16.63
N SER A 307 -6.31 23.95 17.48
CA SER A 307 -6.39 24.64 18.79
C SER A 307 -5.30 24.20 19.78
N VAL A 308 -4.81 22.97 19.69
CA VAL A 308 -3.65 22.50 20.50
C VAL A 308 -2.38 23.14 19.98
N THR A 309 -2.21 23.21 18.67
CA THR A 309 -1.05 23.85 18.03
C THR A 309 -1.00 25.34 18.36
N VAL A 310 -2.13 26.03 18.28
CA VAL A 310 -2.26 27.45 18.64
C VAL A 310 -1.87 27.71 20.10
N ALA A 311 -2.39 26.91 21.04
CA ALA A 311 -2.11 27.05 22.45
C ALA A 311 -0.60 26.87 22.77
N ASN A 312 0.02 25.87 22.19
CA ASN A 312 1.43 25.58 22.38
C ASN A 312 2.35 26.61 21.69
N LEU A 313 1.97 27.06 20.48
CA LEU A 313 2.72 28.10 19.77
C LEU A 313 2.69 29.42 20.55
N ALA A 314 1.51 29.87 20.98
CA ALA A 314 1.37 31.11 21.75
C ALA A 314 2.14 31.06 23.07
N ALA A 315 2.05 29.93 23.78
CA ALA A 315 2.84 29.70 25.01
C ALA A 315 4.35 29.73 24.75
N SER A 316 4.81 29.06 23.66
CA SER A 316 6.22 29.06 23.27
C SER A 316 6.72 30.45 22.86
N MET A 317 5.88 31.26 22.22
CA MET A 317 6.22 32.66 21.87
C MET A 317 6.38 33.53 23.10
N ALA A 318 5.55 33.34 24.12
CA ALA A 318 5.60 34.09 25.39
C ALA A 318 6.83 33.74 26.24
N GLU A 319 7.51 32.62 26.00
CA GLU A 319 8.79 32.28 26.65
C GLU A 319 9.95 33.22 26.29
N THR A 320 9.80 34.00 25.21
CA THR A 320 10.86 34.90 24.67
C THR A 320 10.69 36.36 25.11
N GLU A 321 10.10 36.61 26.24
CA GLU A 321 9.84 37.97 26.78
C GLU A 321 8.84 38.82 25.98
N ASN A 322 8.32 38.30 24.85
CA ASN A 322 7.29 38.97 24.06
C ASN A 322 5.93 38.88 24.78
N LYS A 323 5.16 39.95 24.71
CA LYS A 323 3.77 39.96 25.16
C LYS A 323 2.88 39.31 24.08
N VAL A 324 2.29 38.16 24.41
CA VAL A 324 1.50 37.38 23.47
C VAL A 324 0.04 37.27 23.94
N LEU A 325 -0.89 37.58 23.07
CA LEU A 325 -2.32 37.36 23.28
C LEU A 325 -2.79 36.18 22.43
N LEU A 326 -3.45 35.22 23.05
CA LEU A 326 -4.21 34.17 22.39
C LEU A 326 -5.70 34.52 22.42
N ILE A 327 -6.35 34.58 21.27
CA ILE A 327 -7.81 34.81 21.14
C ILE A 327 -8.48 33.54 20.63
N ASP A 328 -9.50 33.04 21.34
CA ASP A 328 -10.35 31.94 20.86
C ASP A 328 -11.51 32.54 20.02
N ALA A 329 -11.33 32.59 18.70
CA ALA A 329 -12.33 33.09 17.76
C ALA A 329 -13.21 31.95 17.18
N ASP A 330 -12.98 30.67 17.56
CA ASP A 330 -13.89 29.59 17.22
C ASP A 330 -15.13 29.62 18.16
N MET A 331 -15.98 30.62 17.98
CA MET A 331 -17.21 30.78 18.77
C MET A 331 -18.25 29.70 18.49
N ARG A 332 -17.99 28.77 17.54
CA ARG A 332 -18.88 27.62 17.25
C ARG A 332 -18.52 26.41 18.11
N LYS A 333 -17.21 26.12 18.28
CA LYS A 333 -16.69 25.00 19.05
C LYS A 333 -15.46 25.41 19.86
N PRO A 334 -15.62 26.36 20.83
CA PRO A 334 -14.50 26.90 21.58
C PRO A 334 -13.83 25.84 22.43
N VAL A 335 -12.51 25.92 22.53
CA VAL A 335 -11.69 24.91 23.24
C VAL A 335 -10.65 25.53 24.17
N GLN A 336 -10.24 26.80 23.93
CA GLN A 336 -9.13 27.39 24.69
C GLN A 336 -9.45 27.55 26.17
N HIS A 337 -10.69 27.86 26.52
CA HIS A 337 -11.12 27.90 27.94
C HIS A 337 -10.88 26.56 28.67
N ARG A 338 -11.06 25.41 27.99
CA ARG A 338 -10.78 24.08 28.53
C ARG A 338 -9.28 23.79 28.59
N ASN A 339 -8.54 24.19 27.57
CA ASN A 339 -7.10 24.00 27.50
C ASN A 339 -6.42 24.72 28.69
N PHE A 340 -6.82 25.95 28.97
CA PHE A 340 -6.24 26.78 30.03
C PHE A 340 -6.98 26.70 31.38
N LYS A 341 -8.05 25.90 31.47
CA LYS A 341 -8.90 25.75 32.68
C LYS A 341 -9.53 27.11 33.13
N LEU A 342 -9.93 27.90 32.18
CA LEU A 342 -10.57 29.20 32.38
C LEU A 342 -12.09 29.09 32.34
N LYS A 343 -12.79 30.07 32.92
CA LYS A 343 -14.23 30.24 32.77
C LYS A 343 -14.50 30.83 31.36
N ASN A 344 -15.65 30.47 30.77
CA ASN A 344 -16.06 30.95 29.46
C ASN A 344 -17.40 31.70 29.46
N ASN A 345 -17.74 32.32 30.58
CA ASN A 345 -19.00 33.07 30.72
C ASN A 345 -18.90 34.45 30.06
N VAL A 346 -17.72 35.03 30.02
CA VAL A 346 -17.37 36.27 29.35
C VAL A 346 -16.14 36.03 28.46
N GLY A 347 -16.03 36.75 27.35
CA GLY A 347 -14.92 36.59 26.41
C GLY A 347 -15.17 37.40 25.16
N LEU A 348 -14.63 36.94 24.01
CA LEU A 348 -14.72 37.65 22.73
C LEU A 348 -16.16 38.01 22.34
N SER A 349 -17.09 37.05 22.41
CA SER A 349 -18.49 37.29 22.06
C SER A 349 -19.15 38.39 22.88
N THR A 350 -18.90 38.45 24.20
CA THR A 350 -19.46 39.46 25.07
C THR A 350 -18.81 40.86 24.91
N ILE A 351 -17.58 40.92 24.43
CA ILE A 351 -16.94 42.19 24.04
C ILE A 351 -17.59 42.69 22.77
N LEU A 352 -17.73 41.82 21.75
CA LEU A 352 -18.29 42.22 20.46
C LEU A 352 -19.77 42.56 20.54
N SER A 353 -20.56 41.97 21.43
CA SER A 353 -21.93 42.38 21.71
C SER A 353 -22.02 43.71 22.49
N GLY A 354 -20.93 44.13 23.12
CA GLY A 354 -20.89 45.35 23.97
C GLY A 354 -21.33 45.16 25.38
N GLU A 355 -21.46 43.90 25.85
CA GLU A 355 -21.85 43.57 27.21
C GLU A 355 -20.67 43.59 28.22
N SER A 356 -19.44 43.54 27.71
CA SER A 356 -18.22 43.54 28.52
C SER A 356 -17.07 44.31 27.85
N THR A 357 -16.02 44.56 28.60
CA THR A 357 -14.79 45.20 28.11
C THR A 357 -13.64 44.22 28.04
N PHE A 358 -12.62 44.51 27.22
CA PHE A 358 -11.44 43.67 27.06
C PHE A 358 -10.78 43.33 28.39
N ASP A 359 -10.53 44.32 29.26
CA ASP A 359 -9.82 44.16 30.54
C ASP A 359 -10.57 43.26 31.54
N LYS A 360 -11.90 43.15 31.41
CA LYS A 360 -12.71 42.20 32.22
C LYS A 360 -12.73 40.77 31.69
N CYS A 361 -12.40 40.56 30.42
CA CYS A 361 -12.51 39.27 29.73
C CYS A 361 -11.17 38.58 29.51
N VAL A 362 -10.08 39.34 29.50
CA VAL A 362 -8.72 38.82 29.30
C VAL A 362 -8.22 38.14 30.58
N HIS A 363 -7.57 36.98 30.39
CA HIS A 363 -6.94 36.24 31.46
C HIS A 363 -5.42 36.26 31.30
N GLU A 364 -4.74 37.03 32.12
CA GLU A 364 -3.25 37.09 32.11
C GLU A 364 -2.64 35.95 32.93
N THR A 365 -1.53 35.42 32.46
CA THR A 365 -0.73 34.46 33.22
C THR A 365 0.11 35.16 34.28
N LYS A 366 0.62 34.40 35.26
CA LYS A 366 1.40 34.93 36.40
C LYS A 366 2.65 35.72 35.98
N ASN A 367 3.21 35.44 34.82
CA ASN A 367 4.41 36.09 34.29
C ASN A 367 4.12 37.35 33.45
N GLY A 368 2.84 37.71 33.23
CA GLY A 368 2.43 38.91 32.48
C GLY A 368 2.71 38.91 30.96
N ASN A 369 3.50 37.96 30.45
CA ASN A 369 3.85 37.91 29.04
C ASN A 369 2.89 37.10 28.18
N PHE A 370 1.95 36.39 28.79
CA PHE A 370 0.97 35.59 28.06
C PHE A 370 -0.45 35.85 28.59
N ALA A 371 -1.34 36.17 27.69
CA ALA A 371 -2.74 36.41 27.98
C ALA A 371 -3.64 35.55 27.07
N VAL A 372 -4.78 35.16 27.57
CA VAL A 372 -5.80 34.38 26.86
C VAL A 372 -7.13 35.10 26.90
N LEU A 373 -7.72 35.38 25.76
CA LEU A 373 -9.10 35.81 25.59
C LEU A 373 -9.93 34.64 25.12
N THR A 374 -10.80 34.11 25.98
CA THR A 374 -11.71 33.01 25.63
C THR A 374 -12.83 33.50 24.71
N SER A 375 -13.54 32.60 24.04
CA SER A 375 -14.62 32.94 23.13
C SER A 375 -15.82 33.63 23.81
N GLY A 376 -16.04 33.35 25.10
CA GLY A 376 -17.26 33.74 25.83
C GLY A 376 -18.43 32.79 25.56
N VAL A 377 -19.64 33.27 25.86
CA VAL A 377 -20.88 32.53 25.54
C VAL A 377 -21.06 32.37 24.05
N LEU A 378 -21.65 31.26 23.60
CA LEU A 378 -21.85 30.98 22.19
C LEU A 378 -22.91 31.91 21.60
N PRO A 379 -22.55 32.78 20.65
CA PRO A 379 -23.51 33.67 20.00
C PRO A 379 -24.27 32.94 18.88
N PRO A 380 -25.46 33.42 18.50
CA PRO A 380 -26.22 32.89 17.37
C PRO A 380 -25.59 33.21 16.00
N ASN A 381 -24.84 34.32 15.91
CA ASN A 381 -24.28 34.87 14.66
C ASN A 381 -22.76 35.14 14.74
N PRO A 382 -21.92 34.10 14.87
CA PRO A 382 -20.46 34.24 15.03
C PRO A 382 -19.79 35.03 13.90
N SER A 383 -20.15 34.74 12.65
CA SER A 383 -19.53 35.37 11.48
C SER A 383 -19.77 36.89 11.41
N GLU A 384 -20.99 37.32 11.78
CA GLU A 384 -21.34 38.73 11.82
C GLU A 384 -20.58 39.50 12.91
N LEU A 385 -20.41 38.85 14.06
CA LEU A 385 -19.65 39.45 15.16
C LEU A 385 -18.17 39.59 14.78
N LEU A 386 -17.58 38.59 14.12
CA LEU A 386 -16.19 38.67 13.63
C LEU A 386 -16.01 39.71 12.52
N ALA A 387 -17.05 39.97 11.71
CA ALA A 387 -17.04 41.00 10.67
C ALA A 387 -17.40 42.42 11.18
N SER A 388 -17.71 42.57 12.48
CA SER A 388 -18.19 43.83 13.05
C SER A 388 -17.07 44.86 13.24
N GLU A 389 -17.46 46.17 13.21
CA GLU A 389 -16.54 47.27 13.54
C GLU A 389 -15.91 47.11 14.93
N LYS A 390 -16.64 46.56 15.90
CA LYS A 390 -16.09 46.28 17.24
C LYS A 390 -14.94 45.27 17.22
N MET A 391 -14.95 44.28 16.29
CA MET A 391 -13.83 43.36 16.14
C MET A 391 -12.61 44.08 15.59
N ARG A 392 -12.79 45.00 14.63
CA ARG A 392 -11.73 45.84 14.09
C ARG A 392 -11.12 46.73 15.19
N GLU A 393 -11.95 47.46 15.93
CA GLU A 393 -11.51 48.26 17.08
C GLU A 393 -10.76 47.45 18.14
N LEU A 394 -11.22 46.23 18.42
CA LEU A 394 -10.55 45.31 19.34
C LEU A 394 -9.17 44.92 18.82
N LEU A 395 -9.05 44.53 17.55
CA LEU A 395 -7.77 44.12 16.95
C LEU A 395 -6.79 45.29 16.88
N GLU A 396 -7.27 46.47 16.55
CA GLU A 396 -6.49 47.71 16.59
C GLU A 396 -6.00 48.03 18.02
N TYR A 397 -6.83 47.86 19.04
CA TYR A 397 -6.44 48.07 20.43
C TYR A 397 -5.38 47.08 20.88
N VAL A 398 -5.58 45.74 20.62
CA VAL A 398 -4.68 44.70 21.12
C VAL A 398 -3.33 44.69 20.38
N GLN A 399 -3.23 45.09 19.11
CA GLN A 399 -1.96 45.18 18.39
C GLN A 399 -0.98 46.19 18.99
N HIS A 400 -1.47 47.21 19.72
CA HIS A 400 -0.64 48.17 20.43
C HIS A 400 -0.25 47.71 21.85
N LYS A 401 -1.00 46.75 22.41
CA LYS A 401 -0.78 46.25 23.76
C LYS A 401 0.09 44.99 23.81
N TYR A 402 0.08 44.19 22.72
CA TYR A 402 0.78 42.91 22.61
C TYR A 402 1.75 42.89 21.41
N ASP A 403 2.89 42.23 21.57
CA ASP A 403 3.85 42.09 20.49
C ASP A 403 3.37 41.11 19.40
N TYR A 404 2.61 40.10 19.81
CA TYR A 404 2.00 39.10 18.93
C TYR A 404 0.57 38.79 19.38
N VAL A 405 -0.33 38.65 18.40
CA VAL A 405 -1.72 38.19 18.64
C VAL A 405 -1.95 36.93 17.78
N ILE A 406 -2.24 35.84 18.45
CA ILE A 406 -2.54 34.56 17.79
C ILE A 406 -4.00 34.25 17.94
N ILE A 407 -4.71 34.12 16.84
CA ILE A 407 -6.17 33.89 16.80
C ILE A 407 -6.42 32.42 16.43
N ASP A 408 -7.09 31.70 17.32
CA ASP A 408 -7.61 30.34 17.03
C ASP A 408 -8.90 30.47 16.21
N GLY A 409 -8.79 30.37 14.88
CA GLY A 409 -9.90 30.50 13.93
C GLY A 409 -10.74 29.23 13.79
N THR A 410 -11.79 29.27 12.98
CA THR A 410 -12.59 28.10 12.60
C THR A 410 -11.94 27.35 11.43
N PRO A 411 -12.27 26.06 11.20
CA PRO A 411 -11.84 25.34 9.98
C PRO A 411 -12.43 25.99 8.71
N LEU A 412 -11.63 26.09 7.64
CA LEU A 412 -11.97 26.85 6.43
C LEU A 412 -13.04 26.18 5.55
N LEU A 413 -13.06 24.82 5.45
CA LEU A 413 -13.98 24.16 4.54
C LEU A 413 -15.44 24.22 4.99
N PRO A 414 -15.77 23.95 6.27
CA PRO A 414 -17.16 23.99 6.72
C PRO A 414 -17.71 25.41 6.91
N VAL A 415 -16.87 26.43 7.19
CA VAL A 415 -17.31 27.79 7.52
C VAL A 415 -16.33 28.85 6.98
N THR A 416 -16.80 30.10 6.90
CA THR A 416 -16.04 31.22 6.31
C THR A 416 -15.67 32.32 7.33
N ASP A 417 -15.83 32.04 8.64
CA ASP A 417 -15.63 33.00 9.70
C ASP A 417 -14.25 33.69 9.68
N VAL A 418 -13.21 32.94 9.31
CA VAL A 418 -11.82 33.45 9.19
C VAL A 418 -11.69 34.56 8.12
N MET A 419 -12.47 34.49 7.06
CA MET A 419 -12.42 35.48 5.97
C MET A 419 -12.81 36.87 6.45
N SER A 420 -13.66 36.96 7.47
CA SER A 420 -14.09 38.26 8.03
C SER A 420 -12.96 39.01 8.75
N LEU A 421 -11.80 38.38 8.93
CA LEU A 421 -10.64 38.98 9.60
C LEU A 421 -9.51 39.36 8.60
N ALA A 422 -9.72 39.15 7.30
CA ALA A 422 -8.69 39.28 6.26
C ALA A 422 -7.90 40.59 6.32
N ASP A 423 -8.61 41.71 6.40
CA ASP A 423 -8.02 43.06 6.35
C ASP A 423 -7.22 43.44 7.61
N GLU A 424 -7.53 42.78 8.73
CA GLU A 424 -7.00 43.15 10.05
C GLU A 424 -5.81 42.28 10.50
N VAL A 425 -5.49 41.21 9.75
CA VAL A 425 -4.46 40.26 10.13
C VAL A 425 -3.28 40.25 9.15
N ALA A 426 -2.12 39.84 9.60
CA ALA A 426 -0.94 39.63 8.74
C ALA A 426 -1.18 38.51 7.73
N GLY A 427 -2.01 37.53 8.13
CA GLY A 427 -2.42 36.43 7.29
C GLY A 427 -2.84 35.20 8.11
N VAL A 428 -3.05 34.12 7.38
CA VAL A 428 -3.50 32.83 7.91
C VAL A 428 -2.36 31.82 7.88
N LEU A 429 -2.19 31.09 8.98
CA LEU A 429 -1.33 29.91 9.06
C LEU A 429 -2.21 28.67 8.95
N LEU A 430 -1.99 27.84 7.94
CA LEU A 430 -2.84 26.71 7.64
C LEU A 430 -2.24 25.39 8.18
N ILE A 431 -2.97 24.73 9.08
CA ILE A 431 -2.56 23.45 9.66
C ILE A 431 -3.14 22.32 8.83
N ALA A 432 -2.27 21.45 8.32
CA ALA A 432 -2.61 20.18 7.69
C ALA A 432 -2.24 19.01 8.61
N ARG A 433 -3.07 17.98 8.68
CA ARG A 433 -2.76 16.78 9.46
C ARG A 433 -2.16 15.70 8.58
N TYR A 434 -0.97 15.22 8.94
CA TYR A 434 -0.24 14.17 8.27
C TYR A 434 -1.11 12.92 8.02
N GLY A 435 -1.14 12.42 6.77
CA GLY A 435 -1.86 11.22 6.38
C GLY A 435 -3.39 11.29 6.54
N ARG A 436 -3.96 12.50 6.72
CA ARG A 436 -5.40 12.72 6.85
C ARG A 436 -5.88 13.84 5.93
N THR A 437 -5.29 15.04 6.03
CA THR A 437 -5.62 16.15 5.13
C THR A 437 -5.16 15.82 3.71
N THR A 438 -6.03 16.01 2.73
CA THR A 438 -5.74 15.77 1.32
C THR A 438 -5.24 17.02 0.62
N TYR A 439 -4.48 16.86 -0.46
CA TYR A 439 -4.08 17.99 -1.31
C TYR A 439 -5.28 18.74 -1.90
N GLN A 440 -6.38 18.04 -2.19
CA GLN A 440 -7.61 18.66 -2.64
C GLN A 440 -8.20 19.61 -1.59
N GLU A 441 -8.25 19.19 -0.32
CA GLU A 441 -8.74 20.02 0.78
C GLU A 441 -7.86 21.25 1.02
N ILE A 442 -6.55 21.12 0.86
CA ILE A 442 -5.62 22.27 0.88
C ILE A 442 -5.95 23.25 -0.25
N GLU A 443 -6.10 22.75 -1.48
CA GLU A 443 -6.41 23.58 -2.65
C GLU A 443 -7.75 24.32 -2.49
N GLU A 444 -8.78 23.63 -2.02
CA GLU A 444 -10.08 24.24 -1.74
C GLU A 444 -9.99 25.29 -0.63
N SER A 445 -9.18 25.05 0.41
CA SER A 445 -8.93 26.03 1.46
C SER A 445 -8.18 27.26 0.94
N MET A 446 -7.17 27.06 0.10
CA MET A 446 -6.44 28.17 -0.53
C MET A 446 -7.32 29.02 -1.44
N LYS A 447 -8.18 28.39 -2.25
CA LYS A 447 -9.16 29.12 -3.07
C LYS A 447 -10.10 30.00 -2.23
N LYS A 448 -10.53 29.48 -1.06
CA LYS A 448 -11.34 30.29 -0.14
C LYS A 448 -10.56 31.47 0.42
N LEU A 449 -9.30 31.26 0.83
CA LEU A 449 -8.45 32.36 1.31
C LEU A 449 -8.22 33.40 0.22
N GLU A 450 -8.01 33.02 -1.02
CA GLU A 450 -7.83 33.90 -2.16
C GLU A 450 -9.11 34.73 -2.45
N ILE A 451 -10.29 34.09 -2.41
CA ILE A 451 -11.59 34.81 -2.57
C ILE A 451 -11.78 35.83 -1.45
N GLY A 452 -11.34 35.51 -0.22
CA GLY A 452 -11.43 36.40 0.94
C GLY A 452 -10.28 37.42 1.04
N ASP A 453 -9.41 37.53 0.05
CA ASP A 453 -8.17 38.34 0.06
C ASP A 453 -7.27 38.11 1.28
N CYS A 454 -7.34 36.91 1.85
CA CYS A 454 -6.54 36.51 3.01
C CYS A 454 -5.16 36.00 2.59
N ASN A 455 -4.10 36.65 3.05
CA ASN A 455 -2.73 36.18 2.81
C ASN A 455 -2.47 34.85 3.52
N LEU A 456 -1.98 33.83 2.80
CA LEU A 456 -1.49 32.60 3.39
C LEU A 456 -0.01 32.75 3.77
N LEU A 457 0.28 32.76 5.07
CA LEU A 457 1.64 32.89 5.63
C LEU A 457 2.48 31.63 5.44
N GLY A 458 1.83 30.47 5.43
CA GLY A 458 2.50 29.19 5.24
C GLY A 458 1.69 28.03 5.84
N PHE A 459 2.33 26.85 5.83
CA PHE A 459 1.74 25.61 6.31
C PHE A 459 2.40 25.11 7.60
N VAL A 460 1.61 24.40 8.39
CA VAL A 460 2.11 23.56 9.49
C VAL A 460 1.63 22.14 9.26
N LEU A 461 2.57 21.17 9.21
CA LEU A 461 2.23 19.77 9.14
C LEU A 461 2.20 19.18 10.54
N ASN A 462 1.03 18.77 11.00
CA ASN A 462 0.78 18.27 12.35
C ASN A 462 0.58 16.76 12.39
N ASP A 463 0.82 16.14 13.54
CA ASP A 463 0.60 14.72 13.81
C ASP A 463 1.50 13.76 13.01
N ILE A 464 2.76 14.17 12.77
CA ILE A 464 3.73 13.37 12.02
C ILE A 464 4.16 12.18 12.87
N SER A 465 3.98 10.96 12.35
CA SER A 465 4.41 9.73 13.03
C SER A 465 5.93 9.65 13.11
N ALA A 466 6.47 9.38 14.30
CA ALA A 466 7.90 9.20 14.53
C ALA A 466 8.54 8.06 13.70
N LYS A 467 7.73 7.10 13.22
CA LYS A 467 8.18 6.02 12.32
C LYS A 467 8.33 6.46 10.86
N ASN A 468 7.63 7.52 10.47
CA ASN A 468 7.58 8.03 9.09
C ASN A 468 8.23 9.42 8.97
N GLY A 469 8.97 9.84 10.00
CA GLY A 469 9.63 11.14 10.03
C GLY A 469 10.45 11.35 8.76
N SER A 470 10.09 12.38 8.01
CA SER A 470 10.72 12.80 6.78
C SER A 470 12.22 13.06 7.01
N HIS A 471 12.99 13.09 5.94
CA HIS A 471 14.44 13.26 5.86
C HIS A 471 15.06 14.36 6.77
N TYR A 472 14.26 15.33 7.23
CA TYR A 472 14.70 16.43 8.09
C TYR A 472 14.88 16.03 9.57
N GLY A 473 14.04 15.18 10.12
CA GLY A 473 14.18 14.71 11.51
C GLY A 473 15.46 13.90 11.75
N TYR A 474 15.95 13.17 10.75
CA TYR A 474 17.21 12.42 10.83
C TYR A 474 18.44 13.32 10.78
N LYS A 475 18.42 14.40 9.99
CA LYS A 475 19.56 15.33 9.86
C LYS A 475 19.79 16.18 11.12
N TYR A 476 18.71 16.57 11.80
CA TYR A 476 18.79 17.32 13.06
C TYR A 476 19.09 16.44 14.27
N SER A 477 18.51 15.24 14.36
CA SER A 477 18.75 14.30 15.47
C SER A 477 20.20 13.82 15.53
N TYR A 478 20.89 13.63 14.41
CA TYR A 478 22.31 13.25 14.39
C TYR A 478 23.22 14.41 14.77
N LYS A 479 22.93 15.65 14.37
CA LYS A 479 23.76 16.80 14.68
C LYS A 479 23.72 17.19 16.16
N TYR A 480 22.55 17.07 16.81
CA TYR A 480 22.39 17.35 18.23
C TYR A 480 22.91 16.23 19.15
N LYS A 481 22.88 14.97 18.72
CA LYS A 481 23.41 13.86 19.50
C LYS A 481 24.94 13.91 19.61
N TYR A 482 25.65 14.51 18.64
CA TYR A 482 27.09 14.72 18.67
C TYR A 482 27.49 15.91 19.53
N ASP A 483 26.72 16.99 19.55
CA ASP A 483 27.08 18.19 20.31
C ASP A 483 26.87 18.06 21.84
N TYR A 484 25.84 17.27 22.26
CA TYR A 484 25.60 17.05 23.70
C TYR A 484 26.57 16.07 24.35
N SER A 485 27.14 15.11 23.62
CA SER A 485 28.11 14.19 24.17
C SER A 485 29.48 14.86 24.42
N TYR A 486 29.77 15.96 23.72
CA TYR A 486 31.04 16.74 23.92
C TYR A 486 30.95 17.79 25.03
N LYS A 487 29.77 18.23 25.44
CA LYS A 487 29.61 19.31 26.41
C LYS A 487 29.42 18.88 27.89
N TYR A 488 29.11 17.60 28.13
CA TYR A 488 28.87 17.09 29.48
C TYR A 488 29.71 15.86 29.88
N GLY A 489 30.63 15.44 29.04
CA GLY A 489 31.53 14.30 29.27
C GLY A 489 32.94 14.66 29.75
N GLY A 490 33.13 15.81 30.34
CA GLY A 490 34.45 16.26 30.81
C GLY A 490 34.43 16.87 32.17
N LYS A 491 34.34 16.06 33.23
CA LYS A 491 34.84 16.26 34.58
C LYS A 491 34.52 15.03 35.43
N ASP A 492 35.55 14.27 35.68
CA ASP A 492 35.99 13.74 36.95
C ASP A 492 36.84 12.49 36.72
N THR A 493 38.13 12.67 36.65
CA THR A 493 39.11 11.72 37.20
C THR A 493 40.47 12.45 37.29
N SER A 494 40.69 13.08 38.41
CA SER A 494 42.04 13.30 38.94
C SER A 494 41.89 13.55 40.43
N ALA A 495 42.14 12.53 41.23
CA ALA A 495 42.77 12.62 42.53
C ALA A 495 42.88 11.24 43.17
N GLU A 496 44.12 10.97 43.65
CA GLU A 496 44.53 9.97 44.68
C GLU A 496 44.79 8.56 44.10
N SER A 497 45.94 8.03 44.21
CA SER A 497 47.23 8.15 44.92
C SER A 497 48.22 7.17 44.29
#